data_1a532349f7e101f45c0d82e94dae62ee
#
_entry.id   1a532349f7e101f45c0d82e94dae62ee
#
_cell.length_a   1.000
_cell.length_b   1.000
_cell.length_c   1.000
_cell.angle_alpha   90.00
_cell.angle_beta   90.00
_cell.angle_gamma   90.00
#
_symmetry.space_group_name_H-M   'P 1'
#
loop_
_entity.id
_entity.type
_entity.pdbx_description
1 polymer ?
#
loop_
_entity_poly.entity_id
_entity_poly.type
_entity_poly.pdbx_seq_one_letter_code
_entity_poly.pdbx_strand_id
1 'polypeptide(L)'
;NLIINEKIWPKLEKMFHSNQMPHALLFHGPEGSGKEAHAIELASLINYRTKADIEKIKIFQHPSIHLITPLIKEKNINKNSDALNALSEKSLEILIDMKKQKMLNPYHKISFTKKSTILINSIRDIKKNIHLNNTNYYNIYLIFEAEKLCYPRNEAGNALLKVLEEPPNKTIFILVTSKKEKILDTIQSRCCDFYFNKIETEKIIQYLESNNYENNNKLLVQLCDNNLNLIIEMIDKKLDLNTLIKKTKMLINCLINNNSHQEYSKYIEDLFKKNKKEFEIYIKLIIIILNDLNKINNHYGNCIILDNTIKVKNLYYINCIDIVEKYYNELSYNLNPSIAFFAMMIEMKKGLYKNEAI
;
A
#
# COMPACT_ATOMS: atom_id res chain seq x y z
N ASN A 1 15.96 -9.65 -4.01
CA ASN A 1 16.35 -8.68 -5.06
C ASN A 1 15.43 -7.46 -5.00
N LEU A 2 15.97 -6.26 -5.26
CA LEU A 2 15.21 -5.00 -5.31
C LEU A 2 14.91 -4.66 -6.79
N ILE A 3 13.66 -4.25 -7.08
CA ILE A 3 13.34 -3.62 -8.37
C ILE A 3 13.81 -2.16 -8.26
N ILE A 4 14.95 -1.86 -8.85
CA ILE A 4 15.57 -0.55 -8.78
C ILE A 4 14.77 0.47 -9.61
N ASN A 5 14.50 1.63 -9.02
CA ASN A 5 13.94 2.76 -9.74
C ASN A 5 15.05 3.50 -10.51
N GLU A 6 15.09 3.27 -11.82
CA GLU A 6 16.14 3.78 -12.72
C GLU A 6 16.24 5.31 -12.80
N LYS A 7 15.19 6.03 -12.39
CA LYS A 7 15.18 7.51 -12.39
C LYS A 7 15.66 8.10 -11.06
N ILE A 8 15.41 7.42 -9.96
CA ILE A 8 15.67 7.92 -8.60
C ILE A 8 17.00 7.41 -8.08
N TRP A 9 17.26 6.12 -8.23
CA TRP A 9 18.43 5.48 -7.63
C TRP A 9 19.76 6.12 -8.05
N PRO A 10 20.04 6.40 -9.34
CA PRO A 10 21.26 7.06 -9.75
C PRO A 10 21.45 8.48 -9.15
N LYS A 11 20.33 9.17 -8.88
CA LYS A 11 20.40 10.50 -8.23
C LYS A 11 20.82 10.36 -6.77
N LEU A 12 20.28 9.37 -6.04
CA LEU A 12 20.63 9.09 -4.65
C LEU A 12 22.10 8.66 -4.53
N GLU A 13 22.57 7.77 -5.41
CA GLU A 13 23.98 7.35 -5.47
C GLU A 13 24.91 8.54 -5.75
N LYS A 14 24.57 9.40 -6.72
CA LYS A 14 25.34 10.60 -7.04
C LYS A 14 25.43 11.53 -5.82
N MET A 15 24.31 11.79 -5.12
CA MET A 15 24.30 12.62 -3.92
C MET A 15 25.19 12.03 -2.81
N PHE A 16 25.16 10.71 -2.65
CA PHE A 16 26.01 10.02 -1.68
C PHE A 16 27.51 10.16 -2.02
N HIS A 17 27.88 9.85 -3.25
CA HIS A 17 29.29 9.89 -3.68
C HIS A 17 29.88 11.31 -3.74
N SER A 18 29.02 12.33 -3.96
CA SER A 18 29.46 13.74 -3.92
C SER A 18 29.44 14.36 -2.52
N ASN A 19 29.16 13.59 -1.45
CA ASN A 19 28.96 14.09 -0.08
C ASN A 19 27.91 15.20 0.05
N GLN A 20 26.87 15.17 -0.82
CA GLN A 20 25.79 16.16 -0.85
C GLN A 20 24.45 15.54 -0.38
N MET A 21 24.51 14.50 0.46
CA MET A 21 23.31 13.87 0.96
C MET A 21 22.54 14.82 1.89
N PRO A 22 21.27 15.14 1.58
CA PRO A 22 20.44 15.96 2.44
C PRO A 22 20.18 15.27 3.79
N HIS A 23 20.03 16.06 4.85
CA HIS A 23 19.68 15.51 6.17
C HIS A 23 18.24 14.97 6.24
N ALA A 24 17.35 15.37 5.32
CA ALA A 24 15.98 14.89 5.26
C ALA A 24 15.54 14.61 3.82
N LEU A 25 14.99 13.42 3.59
CA LEU A 25 14.49 12.94 2.31
C LEU A 25 13.02 12.57 2.47
N LEU A 26 12.18 12.94 1.49
CA LEU A 26 10.78 12.56 1.42
C LEU A 26 10.54 11.66 0.21
N PHE A 27 10.35 10.37 0.43
CA PHE A 27 9.97 9.40 -0.60
C PHE A 27 8.46 9.30 -0.65
N HIS A 28 7.85 9.76 -1.73
CA HIS A 28 6.40 9.75 -1.87
C HIS A 28 5.95 9.19 -3.23
N GLY A 29 4.66 8.85 -3.34
CA GLY A 29 4.06 8.23 -4.53
C GLY A 29 3.12 7.08 -4.17
N PRO A 30 2.51 6.39 -5.13
CA PRO A 30 1.50 5.36 -4.88
C PRO A 30 2.02 4.22 -4.00
N GLU A 31 1.10 3.51 -3.33
CA GLU A 31 1.44 2.30 -2.57
C GLU A 31 2.06 1.24 -3.48
N GLY A 32 2.96 0.41 -2.92
CA GLY A 32 3.61 -0.67 -3.66
C GLY A 32 4.66 -0.25 -4.67
N SER A 33 5.01 1.05 -4.77
CA SER A 33 6.04 1.56 -5.68
C SER A 33 7.49 1.33 -5.20
N GLY A 34 7.69 0.55 -4.12
CA GLY A 34 9.03 0.19 -3.63
C GLY A 34 9.74 1.25 -2.78
N LYS A 35 9.06 2.32 -2.36
CA LYS A 35 9.66 3.42 -1.56
C LYS A 35 10.38 2.94 -0.29
N GLU A 36 9.73 2.07 0.50
CA GLU A 36 10.31 1.55 1.74
C GLU A 36 11.54 0.67 1.46
N ALA A 37 11.47 -0.14 0.41
CA ALA A 37 12.59 -0.99 0.00
C ALA A 37 13.81 -0.15 -0.44
N HIS A 38 13.59 0.94 -1.19
CA HIS A 38 14.65 1.88 -1.56
C HIS A 38 15.20 2.65 -0.35
N ALA A 39 14.36 2.98 0.63
CA ALA A 39 14.82 3.63 1.86
C ALA A 39 15.76 2.72 2.67
N ILE A 40 15.46 1.42 2.75
CA ILE A 40 16.32 0.42 3.40
C ILE A 40 17.63 0.24 2.61
N GLU A 41 17.55 0.16 1.27
CA GLU A 41 18.74 0.02 0.43
C GLU A 41 19.64 1.25 0.49
N LEU A 42 19.05 2.46 0.52
CA LEU A 42 19.82 3.69 0.71
C LEU A 42 20.53 3.73 2.08
N ALA A 43 19.84 3.27 3.13
CA ALA A 43 20.46 3.15 4.45
C ALA A 43 21.63 2.16 4.44
N SER A 44 21.51 1.08 3.67
CA SER A 44 22.58 0.10 3.45
C SER A 44 23.77 0.74 2.70
N LEU A 45 23.49 1.48 1.62
CA LEU A 45 24.53 2.17 0.84
C LEU A 45 25.34 3.16 1.70
N ILE A 46 24.63 3.97 2.51
CA ILE A 46 25.26 5.02 3.34
C ILE A 46 26.13 4.42 4.46
N ASN A 47 25.64 3.37 5.10
CA ASN A 47 26.29 2.78 6.28
C ASN A 47 27.07 1.49 5.98
N TYR A 48 27.25 1.14 4.70
CA TYR A 48 28.07 0.00 4.33
C TYR A 48 29.53 0.18 4.75
N ARG A 49 30.05 -0.72 5.58
CA ARG A 49 31.47 -0.88 5.90
C ARG A 49 31.87 -2.36 5.77
N THR A 50 31.00 -3.25 6.23
CA THR A 50 31.18 -4.71 6.17
C THR A 50 29.93 -5.41 5.68
N LYS A 51 30.04 -6.66 5.23
CA LYS A 51 28.86 -7.46 4.86
C LYS A 51 27.88 -7.63 6.04
N ALA A 52 28.42 -7.73 7.25
CA ALA A 52 27.62 -7.85 8.47
C ALA A 52 26.74 -6.60 8.73
N ASP A 53 27.18 -5.41 8.31
CA ASP A 53 26.37 -4.20 8.45
C ASP A 53 25.11 -4.26 7.57
N ILE A 54 25.24 -4.73 6.32
CA ILE A 54 24.07 -4.90 5.42
C ILE A 54 23.05 -5.85 6.05
N GLU A 55 23.52 -6.99 6.59
CA GLU A 55 22.64 -7.97 7.23
C GLU A 55 21.92 -7.35 8.42
N LYS A 56 22.65 -6.65 9.31
CA LYS A 56 22.07 -5.97 10.48
C LYS A 56 21.10 -4.86 10.09
N ILE A 57 21.38 -4.11 9.00
CA ILE A 57 20.48 -3.06 8.51
C ILE A 57 19.18 -3.66 8.00
N LYS A 58 19.26 -4.70 7.18
CA LYS A 58 18.09 -5.39 6.62
C LYS A 58 17.16 -5.96 7.70
N ILE A 59 17.72 -6.41 8.83
CA ILE A 59 16.95 -6.93 9.97
C ILE A 59 16.60 -5.86 11.02
N PHE A 60 16.93 -4.59 10.76
CA PHE A 60 16.71 -3.44 11.66
C PHE A 60 17.37 -3.61 13.05
N GLN A 61 18.55 -4.28 13.08
CA GLN A 61 19.36 -4.48 14.29
C GLN A 61 20.68 -3.71 14.27
N HIS A 62 20.91 -2.91 13.23
CA HIS A 62 22.08 -2.03 13.18
C HIS A 62 21.90 -0.87 14.18
N PRO A 63 22.91 -0.57 15.05
CA PRO A 63 22.75 0.41 16.13
C PRO A 63 22.45 1.84 15.63
N SER A 64 22.86 2.17 14.42
CA SER A 64 22.63 3.49 13.82
C SER A 64 21.43 3.53 12.84
N ILE A 65 20.63 2.48 12.75
CA ILE A 65 19.42 2.44 11.92
C ILE A 65 18.18 2.32 12.81
N HIS A 66 17.32 3.31 12.72
CA HIS A 66 16.13 3.42 13.56
C HIS A 66 14.87 3.36 12.70
N LEU A 67 14.08 2.31 12.85
CA LEU A 67 12.81 2.19 12.16
C LEU A 67 11.67 2.72 13.01
N ILE A 68 10.98 3.74 12.50
CA ILE A 68 9.78 4.33 13.09
C ILE A 68 8.58 3.97 12.22
N THR A 69 7.64 3.23 12.80
CA THR A 69 6.40 2.82 12.14
C THR A 69 5.20 3.19 13.01
N PRO A 70 4.00 3.31 12.44
CA PRO A 70 2.80 3.54 13.22
C PRO A 70 2.51 2.39 14.17
N LEU A 71 2.16 2.72 15.39
CA LEU A 71 1.85 1.78 16.47
C LEU A 71 0.38 1.93 16.90
N ILE A 72 -0.18 0.84 17.43
CA ILE A 72 -1.48 0.85 18.10
C ILE A 72 -1.24 1.33 19.55
N LYS A 73 -2.06 2.24 20.03
CA LYS A 73 -2.02 2.65 21.44
C LYS A 73 -3.00 1.79 22.25
N GLU A 74 -2.52 0.74 22.89
CA GLU A 74 -3.31 -0.17 23.74
C GLU A 74 -3.11 0.12 25.24
N LYS A 75 -1.93 0.64 25.61
CA LYS A 75 -1.61 1.01 26.98
C LYS A 75 -1.30 2.49 27.09
N ASN A 76 -1.61 3.08 28.25
CA ASN A 76 -1.18 4.44 28.54
C ASN A 76 0.31 4.43 28.90
N ILE A 77 1.06 5.29 28.25
CA ILE A 77 2.50 5.45 28.47
C ILE A 77 2.85 6.85 28.91
N ASN A 78 3.84 6.98 29.76
CA ASN A 78 4.36 8.27 30.21
C ASN A 78 5.17 8.95 29.11
N LYS A 79 5.39 10.27 29.24
CA LYS A 79 6.16 11.07 28.27
C LYS A 79 7.58 10.55 28.02
N ASN A 80 8.18 9.86 28.99
CA ASN A 80 9.55 9.35 28.95
C ASN A 80 9.66 7.85 28.64
N SER A 81 8.52 7.16 28.50
CA SER A 81 8.49 5.72 28.19
C SER A 81 8.80 5.48 26.71
N ASP A 82 9.43 4.35 26.42
CA ASP A 82 9.57 3.86 25.05
C ASP A 82 8.18 3.71 24.40
N ALA A 83 8.11 4.04 23.11
CA ALA A 83 6.87 3.97 22.33
C ALA A 83 6.32 2.53 22.25
N LEU A 84 7.19 1.51 22.26
CA LEU A 84 6.79 0.10 22.21
C LEU A 84 6.02 -0.33 23.45
N ASN A 85 6.20 0.35 24.58
CA ASN A 85 5.45 0.08 25.81
C ASN A 85 3.95 0.37 25.67
N ALA A 86 3.53 1.07 24.62
CA ALA A 86 2.12 1.30 24.28
C ALA A 86 1.41 0.05 23.75
N LEU A 87 2.17 -0.97 23.32
CA LEU A 87 1.65 -2.22 22.77
C LEU A 87 1.35 -3.23 23.89
N SER A 88 0.38 -4.12 23.64
CA SER A 88 0.24 -5.37 24.39
C SER A 88 1.33 -6.35 23.95
N GLU A 89 1.59 -7.40 24.73
CA GLU A 89 2.53 -8.47 24.41
C GLU A 89 2.19 -9.09 23.02
N LYS A 90 0.91 -9.38 22.80
CA LYS A 90 0.44 -9.94 21.54
C LYS A 90 0.72 -8.99 20.35
N SER A 91 0.51 -7.69 20.52
CA SER A 91 0.76 -6.70 19.44
C SER A 91 2.25 -6.48 19.21
N LEU A 92 3.08 -6.66 20.24
CA LEU A 92 4.53 -6.63 20.12
C LEU A 92 5.04 -7.85 19.33
N GLU A 93 4.54 -9.04 19.62
CA GLU A 93 4.85 -10.26 18.84
C GLU A 93 4.47 -10.10 17.36
N ILE A 94 3.28 -9.55 17.07
CA ILE A 94 2.84 -9.25 15.70
C ILE A 94 3.80 -8.27 15.01
N LEU A 95 4.25 -7.22 15.71
CA LEU A 95 5.21 -6.26 15.16
C LEU A 95 6.56 -6.92 14.85
N ILE A 96 7.04 -7.79 15.74
CA ILE A 96 8.29 -8.55 15.55
C ILE A 96 8.17 -9.46 14.32
N ASP A 97 7.04 -10.15 14.17
CA ASP A 97 6.80 -11.01 13.02
C ASP A 97 6.74 -10.20 11.72
N MET A 98 6.01 -9.08 11.69
CA MET A 98 5.99 -8.19 10.51
C MET A 98 7.38 -7.67 10.14
N LYS A 99 8.25 -7.37 11.13
CA LYS A 99 9.65 -6.99 10.87
C LYS A 99 10.44 -8.15 10.26
N LYS A 100 10.25 -9.37 10.76
CA LYS A 100 10.88 -10.59 10.17
C LYS A 100 10.41 -10.81 8.73
N GLN A 101 9.12 -10.63 8.46
CA GLN A 101 8.57 -10.74 7.11
C GLN A 101 9.19 -9.69 6.18
N LYS A 102 9.35 -8.45 6.64
CA LYS A 102 9.99 -7.37 5.88
C LYS A 102 11.48 -7.63 5.64
N MET A 103 12.16 -8.32 6.55
CA MET A 103 13.54 -8.77 6.36
C MET A 103 13.67 -9.76 5.21
N LEU A 104 12.75 -10.72 5.13
CA LEU A 104 12.71 -11.71 4.05
C LEU A 104 12.30 -11.09 2.72
N ASN A 105 11.35 -10.15 2.77
CA ASN A 105 10.83 -9.46 1.61
C ASN A 105 10.74 -7.95 1.89
N PRO A 106 11.62 -7.10 1.31
CA PRO A 106 11.64 -5.66 1.58
C PRO A 106 10.35 -4.94 1.14
N TYR A 107 9.52 -5.58 0.32
CA TYR A 107 8.22 -5.05 -0.07
C TYR A 107 7.10 -5.37 0.91
N HIS A 108 7.33 -6.27 1.89
CA HIS A 108 6.32 -6.54 2.91
C HIS A 108 6.01 -5.27 3.73
N LYS A 109 4.72 -4.96 3.93
CA LYS A 109 4.30 -3.76 4.65
C LYS A 109 4.14 -4.04 6.14
N ILE A 110 4.76 -3.22 6.98
CA ILE A 110 4.54 -3.24 8.44
C ILE A 110 3.30 -2.39 8.72
N SER A 111 2.14 -3.03 8.92
CA SER A 111 0.90 -2.32 9.20
C SER A 111 -0.06 -3.13 10.06
N PHE A 112 -0.59 -2.51 11.11
CA PHE A 112 -1.63 -3.13 11.93
C PHE A 112 -3.00 -3.01 11.27
N THR A 113 -3.86 -4.00 11.49
CA THR A 113 -5.26 -3.98 11.04
C THR A 113 -6.10 -2.94 11.80
N LYS A 114 -5.75 -2.68 13.07
CA LYS A 114 -6.36 -1.65 13.90
C LYS A 114 -5.78 -0.27 13.55
N LYS A 115 -6.52 0.78 13.93
CA LYS A 115 -6.08 2.17 13.78
C LYS A 115 -4.75 2.39 14.49
N SER A 116 -3.74 2.82 13.75
CA SER A 116 -2.38 3.05 14.24
C SER A 116 -1.91 4.46 13.90
N THR A 117 -1.01 5.01 14.70
CA THR A 117 -0.42 6.35 14.53
C THR A 117 1.05 6.32 14.93
N ILE A 118 1.86 7.25 14.43
CA ILE A 118 3.21 7.44 14.95
C ILE A 118 3.11 8.19 16.28
N LEU A 119 3.52 7.51 17.35
CA LEU A 119 3.45 8.08 18.70
C LEU A 119 4.51 9.16 18.88
N ILE A 120 4.18 10.23 19.59
CA ILE A 120 5.14 11.31 19.88
C ILE A 120 6.38 10.79 20.63
N ASN A 121 6.24 9.71 21.41
CA ASN A 121 7.34 9.07 22.11
C ASN A 121 8.40 8.55 21.13
N SER A 122 8.02 7.97 19.99
CA SER A 122 8.96 7.54 18.95
C SER A 122 9.84 8.68 18.44
N ILE A 123 9.28 9.90 18.39
CA ILE A 123 10.04 11.09 17.94
C ILE A 123 10.89 11.66 19.08
N ARG A 124 10.41 11.60 20.33
CA ARG A 124 11.20 12.01 21.50
C ARG A 124 12.43 11.13 21.73
N ASP A 125 12.33 9.85 21.43
CA ASP A 125 13.44 8.90 21.54
C ASP A 125 14.56 9.19 20.54
N ILE A 126 14.26 9.85 19.40
CA ILE A 126 15.28 10.37 18.49
C ILE A 126 16.24 11.29 19.26
N LYS A 127 15.72 12.25 20.01
CA LYS A 127 16.54 13.23 20.75
C LYS A 127 17.39 12.57 21.84
N LYS A 128 16.90 11.52 22.50
CA LYS A 128 17.65 10.80 23.53
C LYS A 128 18.81 10.00 22.94
N ASN A 129 18.57 9.34 21.81
CA ASN A 129 19.54 8.43 21.18
C ASN A 129 20.69 9.19 20.48
N ILE A 130 20.46 10.42 20.06
CA ILE A 130 21.46 11.24 19.37
C ILE A 130 22.72 11.45 20.21
N HIS A 131 22.58 11.64 21.52
CA HIS A 131 23.71 11.87 22.41
C HIS A 131 24.50 10.63 22.77
N LEU A 132 24.01 9.44 22.44
CA LEU A 132 24.63 8.16 22.83
C LEU A 132 25.55 7.57 21.76
N ASN A 133 25.53 8.08 20.54
CA ASN A 133 26.21 7.43 19.40
C ASN A 133 27.43 8.24 18.90
N ASN A 134 28.60 7.97 19.49
CA ASN A 134 29.92 8.32 18.93
C ASN A 134 30.34 7.29 17.89
N THR A 135 29.55 7.05 16.85
CA THR A 135 29.86 6.06 15.82
C THR A 135 30.40 6.73 14.54
N ASN A 136 31.20 5.99 13.79
CA ASN A 136 31.64 6.39 12.45
C ASN A 136 30.51 6.28 11.41
N TYR A 137 29.32 5.83 11.82
CA TYR A 137 28.14 5.65 10.98
C TYR A 137 27.21 6.86 11.01
N TYR A 138 26.39 7.00 9.98
CA TYR A 138 25.26 7.93 9.99
C TYR A 138 24.10 7.35 10.82
N ASN A 139 23.48 8.15 11.66
CA ASN A 139 22.21 7.80 12.31
C ASN A 139 21.09 7.99 11.28
N ILE A 140 20.48 6.91 10.84
CA ILE A 140 19.43 6.95 9.82
C ILE A 140 18.10 6.57 10.45
N TYR A 141 17.15 7.50 10.36
CA TYR A 141 15.77 7.31 10.82
C TYR A 141 14.86 7.04 9.62
N LEU A 142 14.40 5.78 9.50
CA LEU A 142 13.44 5.35 8.49
C LEU A 142 12.04 5.55 9.08
N ILE A 143 11.27 6.51 8.57
CA ILE A 143 9.93 6.86 9.06
C ILE A 143 8.91 6.41 8.01
N PHE A 144 8.29 5.24 8.22
CA PHE A 144 7.32 4.68 7.30
C PHE A 144 5.89 5.14 7.63
N GLU A 145 5.05 5.27 6.60
CA GLU A 145 3.72 5.86 6.68
C GLU A 145 3.76 7.24 7.38
N ALA A 146 4.67 8.11 6.92
CA ALA A 146 4.97 9.38 7.58
C ALA A 146 3.76 10.33 7.68
N GLU A 147 2.71 10.17 6.86
CA GLU A 147 1.44 10.86 7.01
C GLU A 147 0.78 10.64 8.39
N LYS A 148 1.12 9.55 9.07
CA LYS A 148 0.60 9.24 10.41
C LYS A 148 1.31 9.98 11.56
N LEU A 149 2.31 10.80 11.24
CA LEU A 149 2.87 11.80 12.16
C LEU A 149 1.85 12.92 12.48
N CYS A 150 0.96 13.18 11.52
CA CYS A 150 0.02 14.30 11.55
C CYS A 150 -1.43 13.86 11.82
N TYR A 151 -1.66 12.59 12.15
CA TYR A 151 -2.99 12.06 12.38
C TYR A 151 -3.04 11.19 13.65
N PRO A 152 -4.05 11.32 14.49
CA PRO A 152 -5.18 12.28 14.46
C PRO A 152 -4.81 13.69 14.95
N ARG A 153 -3.61 13.87 15.49
CA ARG A 153 -3.09 15.15 15.98
C ARG A 153 -1.68 15.39 15.45
N ASN A 154 -1.32 16.64 15.26
CA ASN A 154 -0.01 17.02 14.70
C ASN A 154 1.15 16.99 15.74
N GLU A 155 0.96 16.39 16.92
CA GLU A 155 1.95 16.45 18.00
C GLU A 155 3.29 15.80 17.61
N ALA A 156 3.24 14.62 16.98
CA ALA A 156 4.46 13.92 16.53
C ALA A 156 5.12 14.67 15.37
N GLY A 157 4.33 15.21 14.43
CA GLY A 157 4.83 16.04 13.34
C GLY A 157 5.52 17.31 13.85
N ASN A 158 4.89 18.04 14.75
CA ASN A 158 5.48 19.23 15.36
C ASN A 158 6.75 18.93 16.20
N ALA A 159 6.80 17.76 16.83
CA ALA A 159 8.01 17.32 17.52
C ALA A 159 9.15 17.02 16.54
N LEU A 160 8.84 16.44 15.37
CA LEU A 160 9.83 16.16 14.32
C LEU A 160 10.36 17.44 13.67
N LEU A 161 9.52 18.46 13.47
CA LEU A 161 9.95 19.75 12.92
C LEU A 161 11.16 20.32 13.66
N LYS A 162 11.12 20.31 15.00
CA LYS A 162 12.22 20.80 15.85
C LYS A 162 13.54 20.05 15.63
N VAL A 163 13.47 18.80 15.17
CA VAL A 163 14.67 17.98 14.86
C VAL A 163 15.14 18.22 13.45
N LEU A 164 14.22 18.49 12.52
CA LEU A 164 14.54 18.82 11.13
C LEU A 164 15.13 20.22 10.96
N GLU A 165 14.80 21.17 11.85
CA GLU A 165 15.34 22.52 11.86
C GLU A 165 16.82 22.54 12.31
N GLU A 166 17.14 21.76 13.32
CA GLU A 166 18.49 21.61 13.86
C GLU A 166 18.89 20.13 13.86
N PRO A 167 19.18 19.58 12.69
CA PRO A 167 19.50 18.15 12.57
C PRO A 167 20.85 17.87 13.25
N PRO A 168 20.94 16.82 14.05
CA PRO A 168 22.21 16.42 14.63
C PRO A 168 23.23 15.99 13.58
N ASN A 169 24.50 16.17 13.89
CA ASN A 169 25.58 15.77 12.98
C ASN A 169 25.47 14.30 12.58
N LYS A 170 25.77 14.00 11.31
CA LYS A 170 25.69 12.63 10.74
C LYS A 170 24.33 11.99 10.95
N THR A 171 23.25 12.74 10.82
CA THR A 171 21.87 12.21 10.94
C THR A 171 21.12 12.43 9.64
N ILE A 172 20.43 11.39 9.17
CA ILE A 172 19.61 11.41 7.96
C ILE A 172 18.21 10.88 8.29
N PHE A 173 17.19 11.63 7.90
CA PHE A 173 15.78 11.26 8.00
C PHE A 173 15.28 10.85 6.63
N ILE A 174 14.67 9.66 6.51
CA ILE A 174 14.01 9.20 5.29
C ILE A 174 12.54 8.98 5.62
N LEU A 175 11.71 9.95 5.24
CA LEU A 175 10.27 9.90 5.40
C LEU A 175 9.66 9.20 4.17
N VAL A 176 8.81 8.21 4.41
CA VAL A 176 8.15 7.45 3.34
C VAL A 176 6.64 7.57 3.50
N THR A 177 5.95 8.01 2.44
CA THR A 177 4.50 8.18 2.45
C THR A 177 3.85 7.84 1.11
N SER A 178 2.59 7.42 1.14
CA SER A 178 1.72 7.33 -0.04
C SER A 178 0.71 8.48 -0.11
N LYS A 179 0.71 9.37 0.90
CA LYS A 179 -0.27 10.46 1.07
C LYS A 179 0.46 11.75 1.45
N LYS A 180 1.24 12.29 0.50
CA LYS A 180 2.05 13.49 0.71
C LYS A 180 1.22 14.66 1.20
N GLU A 181 0.01 14.80 0.68
CA GLU A 181 -0.96 15.85 1.04
C GLU A 181 -1.38 15.83 2.52
N LYS A 182 -1.11 14.74 3.25
CA LYS A 182 -1.39 14.62 4.69
C LYS A 182 -0.19 14.93 5.59
N ILE A 183 0.97 15.23 5.00
CA ILE A 183 2.15 15.66 5.74
C ILE A 183 2.12 17.19 5.82
N LEU A 184 2.47 17.74 6.98
CA LEU A 184 2.55 19.20 7.17
C LEU A 184 3.48 19.83 6.12
N ASP A 185 3.06 20.94 5.51
CA ASP A 185 3.85 21.69 4.52
C ASP A 185 5.20 22.14 5.09
N THR A 186 5.23 22.44 6.39
CA THR A 186 6.45 22.77 7.14
C THR A 186 7.46 21.62 7.22
N ILE A 187 7.01 20.36 7.21
CA ILE A 187 7.88 19.19 7.09
C ILE A 187 8.33 19.01 5.64
N GLN A 188 7.37 19.11 4.69
CA GLN A 188 7.67 18.95 3.27
C GLN A 188 8.74 19.92 2.79
N SER A 189 8.66 21.20 3.20
CA SER A 189 9.62 22.24 2.81
C SER A 189 11.05 22.03 3.32
N ARG A 190 11.24 21.16 4.31
CA ARG A 190 12.56 20.81 4.88
C ARG A 190 13.14 19.52 4.34
N CYS A 191 12.40 18.83 3.48
CA CYS A 191 12.81 17.55 2.90
C CYS A 191 13.15 17.68 1.42
N CYS A 192 14.19 16.98 0.98
CA CYS A 192 14.45 16.78 -0.44
C CYS A 192 13.45 15.73 -0.97
N ASP A 193 12.70 16.09 -2.01
CA ASP A 193 11.51 15.37 -2.47
C ASP A 193 11.83 14.39 -3.60
N PHE A 194 11.36 13.15 -3.48
CA PHE A 194 11.54 12.08 -4.47
C PHE A 194 10.20 11.39 -4.75
N TYR A 195 9.70 11.56 -5.96
CA TYR A 195 8.45 10.93 -6.40
C TYR A 195 8.70 9.56 -7.06
N PHE A 196 8.17 8.51 -6.47
CA PHE A 196 8.21 7.14 -6.98
C PHE A 196 6.97 6.84 -7.82
N ASN A 197 7.14 6.57 -9.10
CA ASN A 197 6.08 6.08 -9.97
C ASN A 197 5.68 4.63 -9.60
N LYS A 198 4.51 4.18 -10.08
CA LYS A 198 4.15 2.76 -10.07
C LYS A 198 5.23 1.94 -10.77
N ILE A 199 5.51 0.75 -10.27
CA ILE A 199 6.41 -0.20 -10.93
C ILE A 199 5.73 -0.70 -12.20
N GLU A 200 6.48 -0.83 -13.28
CA GLU A 200 6.00 -1.35 -14.56
C GLU A 200 5.58 -2.82 -14.41
N THR A 201 4.51 -3.21 -15.11
CA THR A 201 3.94 -4.57 -14.99
C THR A 201 4.97 -5.65 -15.31
N GLU A 202 5.79 -5.43 -16.34
CA GLU A 202 6.82 -6.34 -16.80
C GLU A 202 7.90 -6.57 -15.73
N LYS A 203 8.32 -5.51 -15.05
CA LYS A 203 9.29 -5.59 -13.93
C LYS A 203 8.73 -6.33 -12.72
N ILE A 204 7.42 -6.17 -12.46
CA ILE A 204 6.74 -6.92 -11.39
C ILE A 204 6.72 -8.41 -11.73
N ILE A 205 6.32 -8.77 -12.96
CA ILE A 205 6.28 -10.16 -13.41
C ILE A 205 7.66 -10.81 -13.30
N GLN A 206 8.70 -10.15 -13.83
CA GLN A 206 10.09 -10.62 -13.72
C GLN A 206 10.54 -10.82 -12.27
N TYR A 207 10.14 -9.90 -11.37
CA TYR A 207 10.43 -10.03 -9.96
C TYR A 207 9.74 -11.24 -9.34
N LEU A 208 8.46 -11.47 -9.64
CA LEU A 208 7.69 -12.61 -9.13
C LEU A 208 8.30 -13.94 -9.62
N GLU A 209 8.67 -14.03 -10.90
CA GLU A 209 9.33 -15.19 -11.49
C GLU A 209 10.69 -15.48 -10.83
N SER A 210 11.53 -14.44 -10.70
CA SER A 210 12.87 -14.58 -10.11
C SER A 210 12.88 -14.95 -8.63
N ASN A 211 11.76 -14.75 -7.92
CA ASN A 211 11.58 -15.12 -6.53
C ASN A 211 10.67 -16.35 -6.33
N ASN A 212 10.41 -17.11 -7.40
CA ASN A 212 9.63 -18.36 -7.38
C ASN A 212 8.20 -18.20 -6.85
N TYR A 213 7.58 -17.02 -7.06
CA TYR A 213 6.17 -16.86 -6.76
C TYR A 213 5.33 -17.60 -7.80
N GLU A 214 4.55 -18.57 -7.34
CA GLU A 214 3.50 -19.18 -8.16
C GLU A 214 2.40 -18.14 -8.43
N ASN A 215 1.73 -18.20 -9.60
CA ASN A 215 0.71 -17.26 -10.02
C ASN A 215 1.19 -15.83 -10.38
N ASN A 216 2.23 -15.72 -11.20
CA ASN A 216 2.67 -14.46 -11.81
C ASN A 216 1.68 -13.91 -12.87
N ASN A 217 0.40 -13.94 -12.55
CA ASN A 217 -0.69 -13.61 -13.48
C ASN A 217 -0.77 -12.10 -13.74
N LYS A 218 -0.61 -11.70 -15.01
CA LYS A 218 -0.73 -10.29 -15.44
C LYS A 218 -2.06 -9.64 -15.02
N LEU A 219 -3.15 -10.42 -14.99
CA LEU A 219 -4.45 -9.94 -14.51
C LEU A 219 -4.40 -9.59 -13.01
N LEU A 220 -3.74 -10.40 -12.17
CA LEU A 220 -3.58 -10.08 -10.75
C LEU A 220 -2.79 -8.78 -10.56
N VAL A 221 -1.70 -8.58 -11.32
CA VAL A 221 -0.90 -7.35 -11.29
C VAL A 221 -1.77 -6.14 -11.62
N GLN A 222 -2.59 -6.24 -12.67
CA GLN A 222 -3.52 -5.19 -13.08
C GLN A 222 -4.62 -4.91 -12.02
N LEU A 223 -5.23 -5.97 -11.47
CA LEU A 223 -6.24 -5.85 -10.42
C LEU A 223 -5.69 -5.20 -9.14
N CYS A 224 -4.43 -5.41 -8.86
CA CYS A 224 -3.73 -4.78 -7.74
C CYS A 224 -3.12 -3.40 -8.09
N ASP A 225 -3.42 -2.80 -9.24
CA ASP A 225 -2.90 -1.49 -9.70
C ASP A 225 -1.37 -1.38 -9.64
N ASN A 226 -0.67 -2.45 -9.96
CA ASN A 226 0.80 -2.53 -9.87
C ASN A 226 1.35 -2.31 -8.44
N ASN A 227 0.52 -2.53 -7.43
CA ASN A 227 0.93 -2.47 -6.03
C ASN A 227 1.60 -3.79 -5.64
N LEU A 228 2.93 -3.83 -5.69
CA LEU A 228 3.71 -5.05 -5.43
C LEU A 228 3.44 -5.64 -4.03
N ASN A 229 3.23 -4.79 -3.02
CA ASN A 229 2.91 -5.26 -1.67
C ASN A 229 1.59 -6.04 -1.63
N LEU A 230 0.56 -5.50 -2.32
CA LEU A 230 -0.76 -6.12 -2.38
C LEU A 230 -0.71 -7.42 -3.20
N ILE A 231 0.04 -7.43 -4.30
CA ILE A 231 0.22 -8.62 -5.15
C ILE A 231 0.82 -9.75 -4.33
N ILE A 232 1.92 -9.51 -3.63
CA ILE A 232 2.59 -10.50 -2.79
C ILE A 232 1.64 -10.99 -1.69
N GLU A 233 0.95 -10.09 -1.01
CA GLU A 233 -0.03 -10.45 0.02
C GLU A 233 -1.14 -11.36 -0.53
N MET A 234 -1.63 -11.11 -1.74
CA MET A 234 -2.66 -11.94 -2.35
C MET A 234 -2.12 -13.33 -2.75
N ILE A 235 -0.88 -13.40 -3.24
CA ILE A 235 -0.23 -14.67 -3.55
C ILE A 235 0.01 -15.49 -2.27
N ASP A 236 0.56 -14.88 -1.22
CA ASP A 236 0.83 -15.53 0.06
C ASP A 236 -0.46 -16.06 0.72
N LYS A 237 -1.57 -15.34 0.57
CA LYS A 237 -2.91 -15.77 1.01
C LYS A 237 -3.56 -16.79 0.09
N LYS A 238 -2.88 -17.22 -0.98
CA LYS A 238 -3.39 -18.17 -1.99
C LYS A 238 -4.74 -17.75 -2.57
N LEU A 239 -4.85 -16.47 -2.98
CA LEU A 239 -6.07 -15.96 -3.61
C LEU A 239 -6.45 -16.82 -4.81
N ASP A 240 -7.63 -17.43 -4.76
CA ASP A 240 -8.18 -18.18 -5.90
C ASP A 240 -8.88 -17.24 -6.88
N LEU A 241 -8.06 -16.67 -7.78
CA LEU A 241 -8.53 -15.73 -8.81
C LEU A 241 -9.55 -16.39 -9.77
N ASN A 242 -9.39 -17.68 -10.08
CA ASN A 242 -10.29 -18.40 -10.98
C ASN A 242 -11.69 -18.51 -10.37
N THR A 243 -11.78 -18.84 -9.09
CA THR A 243 -13.08 -18.88 -8.38
C THR A 243 -13.70 -17.49 -8.29
N LEU A 244 -12.92 -16.43 -8.06
CA LEU A 244 -13.43 -15.06 -8.07
C LEU A 244 -13.98 -14.67 -9.45
N ILE A 245 -13.27 -14.93 -10.53
CA ILE A 245 -13.73 -14.69 -11.90
C ILE A 245 -15.01 -15.45 -12.19
N LYS A 246 -15.07 -16.75 -11.84
CA LYS A 246 -16.26 -17.57 -12.03
C LYS A 246 -17.48 -16.98 -11.29
N LYS A 247 -17.33 -16.62 -10.03
CA LYS A 247 -18.42 -16.01 -9.23
C LYS A 247 -18.84 -14.66 -9.80
N THR A 248 -17.89 -13.82 -10.26
CA THR A 248 -18.21 -12.54 -10.90
C THR A 248 -19.02 -12.73 -12.19
N LYS A 249 -18.60 -13.68 -13.06
CA LYS A 249 -19.36 -14.03 -14.28
C LYS A 249 -20.78 -14.51 -13.95
N MET A 250 -20.93 -15.35 -12.93
CA MET A 250 -22.25 -15.82 -12.50
C MET A 250 -23.13 -14.68 -11.99
N LEU A 251 -22.58 -13.75 -11.19
CA LEU A 251 -23.30 -12.57 -10.72
C LEU A 251 -23.82 -11.72 -11.89
N ILE A 252 -22.97 -11.40 -12.85
CA ILE A 252 -23.35 -10.59 -14.02
C ILE A 252 -24.37 -11.31 -14.86
N ASN A 253 -24.25 -12.62 -15.07
CA ASN A 253 -25.25 -13.42 -15.77
C ASN A 253 -26.62 -13.41 -15.06
N CYS A 254 -26.66 -13.44 -13.72
CA CYS A 254 -27.91 -13.30 -12.96
C CYS A 254 -28.56 -11.93 -13.18
N LEU A 255 -27.79 -10.86 -13.27
CA LEU A 255 -28.30 -9.51 -13.59
C LEU A 255 -28.89 -9.45 -14.99
N ILE A 256 -28.17 -9.97 -15.99
CA ILE A 256 -28.57 -9.97 -17.41
C ILE A 256 -29.84 -10.83 -17.62
N ASN A 257 -29.99 -11.94 -16.91
CA ASN A 257 -31.10 -12.89 -17.08
C ASN A 257 -32.23 -12.67 -16.07
N ASN A 258 -32.18 -11.63 -15.27
CA ASN A 258 -33.21 -11.29 -14.29
C ASN A 258 -33.44 -12.34 -13.20
N ASN A 259 -32.44 -13.17 -12.88
CA ASN A 259 -32.49 -14.20 -11.87
C ASN A 259 -32.28 -13.64 -10.46
N SER A 260 -32.61 -14.46 -9.42
CA SER A 260 -32.33 -14.09 -8.04
C SER A 260 -30.84 -13.96 -7.77
N HIS A 261 -30.47 -12.90 -7.03
CA HIS A 261 -29.08 -12.57 -6.69
C HIS A 261 -28.79 -12.63 -5.18
N GLN A 262 -29.72 -13.20 -4.38
CA GLN A 262 -29.62 -13.23 -2.91
C GLN A 262 -28.36 -13.98 -2.41
N GLU A 263 -28.00 -15.09 -3.04
CA GLU A 263 -26.79 -15.85 -2.68
C GLU A 263 -25.51 -15.03 -2.86
N TYR A 264 -25.45 -14.22 -3.92
CA TYR A 264 -24.30 -13.37 -4.20
C TYR A 264 -24.21 -12.20 -3.23
N SER A 265 -25.33 -11.65 -2.80
CA SER A 265 -25.36 -10.57 -1.79
C SER A 265 -24.74 -11.04 -0.48
N LYS A 266 -25.08 -12.25 -0.03
CA LYS A 266 -24.49 -12.85 1.18
C LYS A 266 -23.00 -13.13 1.01
N TYR A 267 -22.58 -13.67 -0.14
CA TYR A 267 -21.16 -13.92 -0.42
C TYR A 267 -20.32 -12.63 -0.36
N ILE A 268 -20.82 -11.56 -0.92
CA ILE A 268 -20.11 -10.27 -0.98
C ILE A 268 -20.06 -9.62 0.41
N GLU A 269 -21.13 -9.73 1.18
CA GLU A 269 -21.12 -9.28 2.57
C GLU A 269 -20.06 -10.03 3.40
N ASP A 270 -19.99 -11.35 3.26
CA ASP A 270 -18.97 -12.16 3.92
C ASP A 270 -17.56 -11.80 3.47
N LEU A 271 -17.36 -11.55 2.18
CA LEU A 271 -16.08 -11.15 1.62
C LEU A 271 -15.65 -9.78 2.16
N PHE A 272 -16.54 -8.80 2.19
CA PHE A 272 -16.27 -7.48 2.75
C PHE A 272 -15.90 -7.54 4.23
N LYS A 273 -16.61 -8.34 5.02
CA LYS A 273 -16.35 -8.50 6.46
C LYS A 273 -15.03 -9.22 6.75
N LYS A 274 -14.69 -10.21 5.94
CA LYS A 274 -13.51 -11.06 6.16
C LYS A 274 -12.23 -10.50 5.58
N ASN A 275 -12.29 -9.92 4.38
CA ASN A 275 -11.10 -9.48 3.65
C ASN A 275 -11.42 -8.30 2.71
N LYS A 276 -11.29 -7.08 3.24
CA LYS A 276 -11.56 -5.86 2.47
C LYS A 276 -10.75 -5.75 1.18
N LYS A 277 -9.49 -6.20 1.17
CA LYS A 277 -8.63 -6.14 -0.03
C LYS A 277 -9.09 -7.09 -1.14
N GLU A 278 -9.51 -8.30 -0.76
CA GLU A 278 -10.10 -9.26 -1.69
C GLU A 278 -11.43 -8.75 -2.25
N PHE A 279 -12.24 -8.10 -1.41
CA PHE A 279 -13.43 -7.41 -1.84
C PHE A 279 -13.13 -6.31 -2.87
N GLU A 280 -12.09 -5.50 -2.68
CA GLU A 280 -11.67 -4.48 -3.65
C GLU A 280 -11.27 -5.12 -5.00
N ILE A 281 -10.57 -6.25 -4.98
CA ILE A 281 -10.25 -7.03 -6.19
C ILE A 281 -11.53 -7.53 -6.87
N TYR A 282 -12.50 -8.00 -6.09
CA TYR A 282 -13.77 -8.48 -6.63
C TYR A 282 -14.56 -7.36 -7.33
N ILE A 283 -14.63 -6.17 -6.76
CA ILE A 283 -15.27 -5.00 -7.39
C ILE A 283 -14.56 -4.64 -8.71
N LYS A 284 -13.23 -4.64 -8.73
CA LYS A 284 -12.47 -4.39 -9.97
C LYS A 284 -12.72 -5.46 -11.04
N LEU A 285 -12.90 -6.74 -10.64
CA LEU A 285 -13.28 -7.80 -11.57
C LEU A 285 -14.67 -7.54 -12.19
N ILE A 286 -15.65 -7.06 -11.40
CA ILE A 286 -16.96 -6.66 -11.94
C ILE A 286 -16.78 -5.60 -13.02
N ILE A 287 -16.01 -4.54 -12.74
CA ILE A 287 -15.75 -3.46 -13.70
C ILE A 287 -15.07 -3.98 -14.98
N ILE A 288 -14.05 -4.83 -14.85
CA ILE A 288 -13.33 -5.39 -16.01
C ILE A 288 -14.27 -6.24 -16.87
N ILE A 289 -15.09 -7.10 -16.28
CA ILE A 289 -16.02 -7.95 -17.03
C ILE A 289 -17.12 -7.13 -17.70
N LEU A 290 -17.64 -6.09 -17.03
CA LEU A 290 -18.59 -5.16 -17.64
C LEU A 290 -17.97 -4.38 -18.81
N ASN A 291 -16.72 -3.95 -18.69
CA ASN A 291 -15.97 -3.34 -19.78
C ASN A 291 -15.78 -4.30 -20.96
N ASP A 292 -15.44 -5.57 -20.70
CA ASP A 292 -15.31 -6.58 -21.73
C ASP A 292 -16.66 -6.81 -22.45
N LEU A 293 -17.77 -6.90 -21.71
CA LEU A 293 -19.12 -7.01 -22.29
C LEU A 293 -19.48 -5.79 -23.13
N ASN A 294 -19.13 -4.59 -22.68
CA ASN A 294 -19.35 -3.35 -23.44
C ASN A 294 -18.53 -3.34 -24.74
N LYS A 295 -17.28 -3.80 -24.71
CA LYS A 295 -16.43 -3.92 -25.90
C LYS A 295 -16.99 -4.92 -26.92
N ILE A 296 -17.42 -6.08 -26.47
CA ILE A 296 -18.05 -7.12 -27.33
C ILE A 296 -19.34 -6.56 -27.93
N ASN A 297 -20.19 -5.91 -27.13
CA ASN A 297 -21.46 -5.32 -27.55
C ASN A 297 -21.29 -4.26 -28.65
N ASN A 298 -20.23 -3.45 -28.57
CA ASN A 298 -19.96 -2.35 -29.49
C ASN A 298 -18.88 -2.69 -30.53
N HIS A 299 -18.43 -3.94 -30.62
CA HIS A 299 -17.47 -4.46 -31.61
C HIS A 299 -16.13 -3.69 -31.63
N TYR A 300 -15.58 -3.29 -30.47
CA TYR A 300 -14.30 -2.61 -30.41
C TYR A 300 -13.35 -3.19 -29.33
N GLY A 301 -12.04 -3.17 -29.65
CA GLY A 301 -10.96 -3.50 -28.72
C GLY A 301 -10.87 -4.98 -28.32
N ASN A 302 -9.88 -5.29 -27.50
CA ASN A 302 -9.64 -6.64 -26.98
C ASN A 302 -10.16 -6.77 -25.54
N CYS A 303 -10.78 -7.90 -25.24
CA CYS A 303 -11.22 -8.26 -23.90
C CYS A 303 -10.02 -8.71 -23.04
N ILE A 304 -10.15 -8.52 -21.72
CA ILE A 304 -9.13 -8.93 -20.74
C ILE A 304 -9.46 -10.32 -20.18
N ILE A 305 -10.74 -10.60 -19.91
CA ILE A 305 -11.21 -11.83 -19.24
C ILE A 305 -12.15 -12.63 -20.11
N LEU A 306 -12.96 -11.97 -20.94
CA LEU A 306 -13.92 -12.63 -21.80
C LEU A 306 -13.32 -12.92 -23.17
N ASP A 307 -13.88 -13.93 -23.86
CA ASP A 307 -13.55 -14.20 -25.26
C ASP A 307 -14.37 -13.25 -26.15
N ASN A 308 -13.72 -12.59 -27.09
CA ASN A 308 -14.36 -11.68 -28.05
C ASN A 308 -15.42 -12.36 -28.93
N THR A 309 -15.43 -13.70 -29.00
CA THR A 309 -16.39 -14.48 -29.79
C THR A 309 -17.71 -14.75 -29.08
N ILE A 310 -17.82 -14.41 -27.79
CA ILE A 310 -19.04 -14.65 -27.02
C ILE A 310 -20.16 -13.74 -27.52
N LYS A 311 -21.32 -14.35 -27.80
CA LYS A 311 -22.54 -13.58 -28.10
C LYS A 311 -23.10 -12.98 -26.81
N VAL A 312 -23.24 -11.66 -26.77
CA VAL A 312 -23.81 -10.92 -25.63
C VAL A 312 -25.13 -10.27 -26.00
N LYS A 313 -25.99 -10.03 -25.01
CA LYS A 313 -27.21 -9.24 -25.21
C LYS A 313 -26.82 -7.79 -25.42
N ASN A 314 -27.52 -7.11 -26.33
CA ASN A 314 -27.35 -5.67 -26.58
C ASN A 314 -27.95 -4.89 -25.40
N LEU A 315 -27.10 -4.46 -24.44
CA LEU A 315 -27.48 -3.80 -23.21
C LEU A 315 -26.47 -2.65 -22.91
N TYR A 316 -26.85 -1.74 -22.01
CA TYR A 316 -26.03 -0.58 -21.64
C TYR A 316 -25.07 -0.91 -20.49
N TYR A 317 -24.02 -1.69 -20.79
CA TYR A 317 -23.03 -2.11 -19.79
C TYR A 317 -22.24 -0.95 -19.18
N ILE A 318 -22.06 0.15 -19.92
CA ILE A 318 -21.33 1.33 -19.46
C ILE A 318 -22.00 1.96 -18.22
N ASN A 319 -23.34 2.05 -18.21
CA ASN A 319 -24.07 2.60 -17.08
C ASN A 319 -23.84 1.80 -15.80
N CYS A 320 -23.62 0.48 -15.94
CA CYS A 320 -23.33 -0.36 -14.78
C CYS A 320 -21.94 -0.11 -14.19
N ILE A 321 -20.98 0.29 -15.02
CA ILE A 321 -19.61 0.64 -14.55
C ILE A 321 -19.69 1.86 -13.65
N ASP A 322 -20.36 2.93 -14.10
CA ASP A 322 -20.51 4.17 -13.34
C ASP A 322 -21.23 3.92 -11.99
N ILE A 323 -22.25 3.04 -12.00
CA ILE A 323 -22.96 2.64 -10.80
C ILE A 323 -22.02 1.90 -9.82
N VAL A 324 -21.23 0.93 -10.30
CA VAL A 324 -20.30 0.16 -9.46
C VAL A 324 -19.25 1.10 -8.86
N GLU A 325 -18.67 2.03 -9.64
CA GLU A 325 -17.69 2.99 -9.16
C GLU A 325 -18.28 3.95 -8.12
N LYS A 326 -19.50 4.43 -8.34
CA LYS A 326 -20.23 5.25 -7.37
C LYS A 326 -20.35 4.53 -6.02
N TYR A 327 -20.91 3.33 -6.01
CA TYR A 327 -21.12 2.56 -4.78
C TYR A 327 -19.81 2.14 -4.10
N TYR A 328 -18.78 1.82 -4.87
CA TYR A 328 -17.45 1.52 -4.32
C TYR A 328 -16.88 2.73 -3.56
N ASN A 329 -17.01 3.93 -4.11
CA ASN A 329 -16.57 5.15 -3.45
C ASN A 329 -17.39 5.45 -2.20
N GLU A 330 -18.72 5.25 -2.25
CA GLU A 330 -19.64 5.45 -1.12
C GLU A 330 -19.38 4.50 0.06
N LEU A 331 -18.90 3.27 -0.17
CA LEU A 331 -18.51 2.32 0.88
C LEU A 331 -17.39 2.86 1.78
N SER A 332 -16.59 3.81 1.30
CA SER A 332 -15.58 4.49 2.10
C SER A 332 -16.16 5.37 3.23
N TYR A 333 -17.45 5.75 3.13
CA TYR A 333 -18.18 6.65 4.04
C TYR A 333 -19.01 5.91 5.12
N ASN A 334 -18.61 4.68 5.52
CA ASN A 334 -19.25 3.88 6.56
C ASN A 334 -20.70 3.44 6.27
N LEU A 335 -21.08 3.27 5.01
CA LEU A 335 -22.34 2.63 4.66
C LEU A 335 -22.36 1.15 5.06
N ASN A 336 -23.56 0.62 5.36
CA ASN A 336 -23.70 -0.82 5.53
C ASN A 336 -23.44 -1.53 4.19
N PRO A 337 -22.42 -2.40 4.09
CA PRO A 337 -22.03 -2.99 2.82
C PRO A 337 -23.13 -3.82 2.16
N SER A 338 -23.94 -4.52 2.94
CA SER A 338 -25.03 -5.35 2.43
C SER A 338 -26.10 -4.51 1.76
N ILE A 339 -26.49 -3.39 2.40
CA ILE A 339 -27.50 -2.47 1.85
C ILE A 339 -26.97 -1.77 0.61
N ALA A 340 -25.72 -1.27 0.68
CA ALA A 340 -25.07 -0.59 -0.45
C ALA A 340 -24.97 -1.53 -1.65
N PHE A 341 -24.54 -2.78 -1.43
CA PHE A 341 -24.42 -3.76 -2.51
C PHE A 341 -25.79 -4.14 -3.10
N PHE A 342 -26.81 -4.33 -2.27
CA PHE A 342 -28.15 -4.63 -2.74
C PHE A 342 -28.72 -3.48 -3.58
N ALA A 343 -28.53 -2.23 -3.14
CA ALA A 343 -28.93 -1.04 -3.89
C ALA A 343 -28.16 -0.93 -5.22
N MET A 344 -26.85 -1.19 -5.21
CA MET A 344 -26.03 -1.24 -6.41
C MET A 344 -26.58 -2.26 -7.42
N MET A 345 -26.94 -3.47 -6.99
CA MET A 345 -27.50 -4.50 -7.88
C MET A 345 -28.82 -4.08 -8.51
N ILE A 346 -29.70 -3.40 -7.76
CA ILE A 346 -30.97 -2.89 -8.26
C ILE A 346 -30.72 -1.77 -9.30
N GLU A 347 -29.82 -0.84 -9.00
CA GLU A 347 -29.49 0.25 -9.95
C GLU A 347 -28.81 -0.31 -11.21
N MET A 348 -27.86 -1.24 -11.09
CA MET A 348 -27.23 -1.90 -12.24
C MET A 348 -28.26 -2.57 -13.15
N LYS A 349 -29.23 -3.27 -12.55
CA LYS A 349 -30.32 -3.91 -13.31
C LYS A 349 -31.16 -2.90 -14.09
N LYS A 350 -31.47 -1.74 -13.49
CA LYS A 350 -32.14 -0.65 -14.17
C LYS A 350 -31.26 -0.06 -15.26
N GLY A 351 -29.98 0.21 -14.96
CA GLY A 351 -28.99 0.77 -15.89
C GLY A 351 -28.74 -0.06 -17.13
N LEU A 352 -28.82 -1.42 -17.04
CA LEU A 352 -28.67 -2.31 -18.20
C LEU A 352 -29.72 -2.08 -19.29
N TYR A 353 -30.94 -1.68 -18.91
CA TYR A 353 -32.09 -1.57 -19.79
C TYR A 353 -32.51 -0.14 -20.10
N LYS A 354 -31.90 0.86 -19.42
CA LYS A 354 -32.28 2.24 -19.58
C LYS A 354 -31.23 3.02 -20.36
N ASN A 355 -31.67 3.60 -21.48
CA ASN A 355 -30.89 4.62 -22.18
C ASN A 355 -31.06 5.93 -21.38
N GLU A 356 -30.11 6.29 -20.51
CA GLU A 356 -30.07 7.65 -19.98
C GLU A 356 -29.53 8.55 -21.09
N ALA A 357 -30.49 9.10 -21.86
CA ALA A 357 -30.19 10.25 -22.68
C ALA A 357 -29.73 11.36 -21.74
N ILE A 358 -28.46 11.74 -21.87
CA ILE A 358 -27.84 12.93 -21.26
C ILE A 358 -28.55 14.19 -21.83
#